data_b913c6b0139fb2b2bbb5ca62e5106136
#
_entry.id   b913c6b0139fb2b2bbb5ca62e5106136
#
_cell.length_a   1.000
_cell.length_b   1.000
_cell.length_c   1.000
_cell.angle_alpha   90.00
_cell.angle_beta   90.00
_cell.angle_gamma   90.00
#
_symmetry.space_group_name_H-M   'P 1'
#
loop_
_entity.id
_entity.type
_entity.pdbx_description
1 polymer ?
#
loop_
_entity_poly.entity_id
_entity_poly.type
_entity_poly.pdbx_seq_one_letter_code
_entity_poly.pdbx_strand_id
1 'polypeptide(L)'
;MTRPLIAVTSGEPAGIGPELCLRLAGYQGEAHPVILGDRQLLEARAAALGLDIVFFDFCPKNAGDRSISPGGRPALDVLHIPLAAPSRAGQLDAANGPYVLTLLDRALAGCQSGEFAAMATAPVHKGVINEAGVPFTGHTEYLAEKTNTPLVVMMLAGDTERGPLRVALTTTHLPLKDVPAAITTDVLEQTLRILYADLRGKYGIARPRILVAGLNPHAGESGYLGMEEIEVIAPVLEKLRGEGMALSGPYPADTMFTPPILAQGDAVLAMFHDQGLTALKYATFGKGINVTLGLPIIRTSVDHGTALELAGTGKADPGSLFEAVAEAARMASRKQS
;
A
#
# COMPACT_ATOMS: atom_id res chain seq x y z
N MET A 1 -16.51 12.27 15.72
CA MET A 1 -15.38 12.67 14.84
C MET A 1 -15.81 12.41 13.41
N THR A 2 -15.50 13.31 12.48
CA THR A 2 -15.76 13.10 11.05
C THR A 2 -14.79 12.04 10.52
N ARG A 3 -15.28 11.08 9.72
CA ARG A 3 -14.45 10.07 9.09
C ARG A 3 -13.43 10.72 8.15
N PRO A 4 -12.15 10.34 8.14
CA PRO A 4 -11.17 10.89 7.21
C PRO A 4 -11.54 10.55 5.76
N LEU A 5 -11.40 11.54 4.87
CA LEU A 5 -11.58 11.36 3.43
C LEU A 5 -10.39 10.60 2.86
N ILE A 6 -10.63 9.46 2.23
CA ILE A 6 -9.60 8.64 1.58
C ILE A 6 -9.83 8.66 0.07
N ALA A 7 -8.85 9.19 -0.67
CA ALA A 7 -8.87 9.13 -2.13
C ALA A 7 -8.62 7.68 -2.59
N VAL A 8 -9.56 7.10 -3.31
CA VAL A 8 -9.43 5.74 -3.85
C VAL A 8 -9.32 5.82 -5.38
N THR A 9 -8.14 5.57 -5.94
CA THR A 9 -7.97 5.57 -7.39
C THR A 9 -8.49 4.26 -7.97
N SER A 10 -9.32 4.34 -9.01
CA SER A 10 -9.92 3.15 -9.64
C SER A 10 -8.94 2.32 -10.49
N GLY A 11 -7.73 2.85 -10.74
CA GLY A 11 -6.66 2.14 -11.44
C GLY A 11 -6.92 1.90 -12.93
N GLU A 12 -6.51 0.75 -13.43
CA GLU A 12 -6.70 0.35 -14.82
C GLU A 12 -8.19 0.18 -15.15
N PRO A 13 -8.74 0.96 -16.10
CA PRO A 13 -10.17 0.95 -16.39
C PRO A 13 -10.66 -0.38 -17.00
N ALA A 14 -9.79 -1.14 -17.67
CA ALA A 14 -10.11 -2.45 -18.22
C ALA A 14 -9.98 -3.58 -17.19
N GLY A 15 -9.38 -3.33 -16.04
CA GLY A 15 -9.15 -4.31 -14.98
C GLY A 15 -10.30 -4.42 -13.97
N ILE A 16 -10.00 -5.09 -12.85
CA ILE A 16 -10.95 -5.26 -11.72
C ILE A 16 -11.08 -4.02 -10.84
N GLY A 17 -10.16 -3.05 -10.94
CA GLY A 17 -10.13 -1.87 -10.07
C GLY A 17 -11.46 -1.13 -9.97
N PRO A 18 -12.14 -0.79 -11.09
CA PRO A 18 -13.47 -0.17 -11.05
C PRO A 18 -14.50 -1.00 -10.26
N GLU A 19 -14.51 -2.33 -10.43
CA GLU A 19 -15.45 -3.22 -9.73
C GLU A 19 -15.17 -3.29 -8.23
N LEU A 20 -13.90 -3.33 -7.84
CA LEU A 20 -13.49 -3.29 -6.43
C LEU A 20 -13.95 -1.98 -5.77
N CYS A 21 -13.82 -0.84 -6.48
CA CYS A 21 -14.30 0.45 -6.01
C CYS A 21 -15.82 0.47 -5.80
N LEU A 22 -16.60 -0.16 -6.68
CA LEU A 22 -18.06 -0.27 -6.51
C LEU A 22 -18.45 -1.03 -5.24
N ARG A 23 -17.63 -1.99 -4.79
CA ARG A 23 -17.90 -2.72 -3.54
C ARG A 23 -17.74 -1.86 -2.28
N LEU A 24 -17.09 -0.69 -2.39
CA LEU A 24 -17.02 0.28 -1.29
C LEU A 24 -18.36 1.05 -1.10
N ALA A 25 -19.35 0.86 -1.98
CA ALA A 25 -20.67 1.42 -1.78
C ALA A 25 -21.28 0.89 -0.46
N GLY A 26 -21.71 1.81 0.41
CA GLY A 26 -22.19 1.45 1.73
C GLY A 26 -21.12 1.05 2.74
N TYR A 27 -19.83 1.37 2.49
CA TYR A 27 -18.74 1.12 3.43
C TYR A 27 -19.02 1.70 4.81
N GLN A 28 -18.97 0.86 5.85
CA GLN A 28 -19.32 1.21 7.24
C GLN A 28 -18.08 1.35 8.15
N GLY A 29 -16.86 1.27 7.61
CA GLY A 29 -15.62 1.42 8.39
C GLY A 29 -15.35 2.88 8.79
N GLU A 30 -14.15 3.12 9.32
CA GLU A 30 -13.73 4.42 9.87
C GLU A 30 -13.33 5.45 8.80
N ALA A 31 -13.38 5.10 7.51
CA ALA A 31 -13.07 5.98 6.38
C ALA A 31 -14.33 6.49 5.68
N HIS A 32 -14.18 7.61 4.97
CA HIS A 32 -15.08 8.03 3.91
C HIS A 32 -14.34 7.91 2.56
N PRO A 33 -14.53 6.81 1.81
CA PRO A 33 -13.87 6.63 0.52
C PRO A 33 -14.47 7.55 -0.53
N VAL A 34 -13.60 8.26 -1.26
CA VAL A 34 -13.94 9.05 -2.44
C VAL A 34 -13.30 8.38 -3.65
N ILE A 35 -14.09 7.93 -4.59
CA ILE A 35 -13.60 7.22 -5.77
C ILE A 35 -13.14 8.20 -6.82
N LEU A 36 -11.87 8.16 -7.20
CA LEU A 36 -11.32 8.87 -8.35
C LEU A 36 -11.42 7.95 -9.56
N GLY A 37 -12.26 8.33 -10.53
CA GLY A 37 -12.51 7.52 -11.69
C GLY A 37 -13.48 8.13 -12.68
N ASP A 38 -13.65 7.48 -13.82
CA ASP A 38 -14.67 7.88 -14.78
C ASP A 38 -16.05 7.41 -14.29
N ARG A 39 -16.94 8.37 -14.05
CA ARG A 39 -18.28 8.11 -13.53
C ARG A 39 -19.10 7.22 -14.45
N GLN A 40 -19.02 7.43 -15.77
CA GLN A 40 -19.82 6.66 -16.73
C GLN A 40 -19.33 5.21 -16.78
N LEU A 41 -18.01 4.98 -16.69
CA LEU A 41 -17.44 3.64 -16.55
C LEU A 41 -17.96 2.95 -15.27
N LEU A 42 -17.95 3.64 -14.13
CA LEU A 42 -18.43 3.07 -12.86
C LEU A 42 -19.92 2.74 -12.91
N GLU A 43 -20.74 3.63 -13.45
CA GLU A 43 -22.19 3.41 -13.65
C GLU A 43 -22.45 2.21 -14.58
N ALA A 44 -21.74 2.13 -15.71
CA ALA A 44 -21.86 1.02 -16.66
C ALA A 44 -21.45 -0.33 -16.03
N ARG A 45 -20.36 -0.35 -15.23
CA ARG A 45 -19.91 -1.55 -14.50
C ARG A 45 -20.90 -1.95 -13.41
N ALA A 46 -21.45 -0.99 -12.66
CA ALA A 46 -22.47 -1.25 -11.65
C ALA A 46 -23.72 -1.88 -12.29
N ALA A 47 -24.21 -1.32 -13.41
CA ALA A 47 -25.34 -1.86 -14.14
C ALA A 47 -25.08 -3.29 -14.66
N ALA A 48 -23.90 -3.54 -15.25
CA ALA A 48 -23.52 -4.86 -15.75
C ALA A 48 -23.45 -5.92 -14.63
N LEU A 49 -23.11 -5.50 -13.39
CA LEU A 49 -23.02 -6.37 -12.22
C LEU A 49 -24.34 -6.44 -11.41
N GLY A 50 -25.40 -5.75 -11.86
CA GLY A 50 -26.68 -5.70 -11.15
C GLY A 50 -26.59 -5.00 -9.77
N LEU A 51 -25.67 -4.05 -9.60
CA LEU A 51 -25.48 -3.32 -8.35
C LEU A 51 -26.34 -2.05 -8.36
N ASP A 52 -27.22 -1.90 -7.37
CA ASP A 52 -28.04 -0.69 -7.19
C ASP A 52 -27.31 0.32 -6.28
N ILE A 53 -26.49 1.17 -6.90
CA ILE A 53 -25.64 2.17 -6.23
C ILE A 53 -26.07 3.57 -6.63
N VAL A 54 -26.13 4.47 -5.67
CA VAL A 54 -26.32 5.91 -5.90
C VAL A 54 -24.95 6.59 -6.00
N PHE A 55 -24.70 7.27 -7.10
CA PHE A 55 -23.45 8.02 -7.32
C PHE A 55 -23.66 9.49 -7.05
N PHE A 56 -22.86 10.05 -6.15
CA PHE A 56 -22.80 11.50 -5.89
C PHE A 56 -21.53 12.09 -6.48
N ASP A 57 -21.61 13.29 -7.04
CA ASP A 57 -20.42 14.03 -7.39
C ASP A 57 -19.74 14.53 -6.11
N PHE A 58 -18.46 14.20 -5.97
CA PHE A 58 -17.69 14.64 -4.82
C PHE A 58 -17.47 16.14 -4.86
N CYS A 59 -17.79 16.79 -3.74
CA CYS A 59 -17.52 18.21 -3.52
C CYS A 59 -16.98 18.37 -2.09
N PRO A 60 -15.75 18.91 -1.91
CA PRO A 60 -15.14 19.06 -0.58
C PRO A 60 -16.00 19.85 0.40
N LYS A 61 -16.75 20.86 -0.10
CA LYS A 61 -17.64 21.70 0.73
C LYS A 61 -18.84 20.95 1.29
N ASN A 62 -19.22 19.83 0.68
CA ASN A 62 -20.40 19.04 1.03
C ASN A 62 -20.02 17.60 1.40
N ALA A 63 -18.75 17.34 1.73
CA ALA A 63 -18.24 16.04 2.12
C ALA A 63 -18.78 15.63 3.51
N GLY A 64 -20.07 15.33 3.56
CA GLY A 64 -20.69 14.63 4.69
C GLY A 64 -20.66 13.13 4.45
N ASP A 65 -20.93 12.32 5.48
CA ASP A 65 -21.06 10.87 5.33
C ASP A 65 -22.26 10.53 4.43
N ARG A 66 -21.97 10.15 3.17
CA ARG A 66 -22.95 9.81 2.15
C ARG A 66 -22.88 8.33 1.75
N SER A 67 -22.31 7.46 2.60
CA SER A 67 -22.24 6.03 2.31
C SER A 67 -23.62 5.38 2.07
N ILE A 68 -24.66 5.99 2.61
CA ILE A 68 -26.05 5.60 2.37
C ILE A 68 -26.85 6.82 1.85
N SER A 69 -27.58 6.62 0.76
CA SER A 69 -28.46 7.66 0.21
C SER A 69 -29.70 7.87 1.10
N PRO A 70 -30.41 9.03 0.98
CA PRO A 70 -31.65 9.26 1.71
C PRO A 70 -32.72 8.17 1.52
N GLY A 71 -32.65 7.39 0.44
CA GLY A 71 -33.54 6.24 0.18
C GLY A 71 -33.04 4.92 0.73
N GLY A 72 -31.97 4.88 1.55
CA GLY A 72 -31.42 3.68 2.15
C GLY A 72 -30.57 2.81 1.22
N ARG A 73 -30.29 3.26 -0.02
CA ARG A 73 -29.44 2.55 -0.97
C ARG A 73 -27.97 2.84 -0.72
N PRO A 74 -27.06 1.86 -0.94
CA PRO A 74 -25.62 2.08 -0.92
C PRO A 74 -25.23 3.24 -1.85
N ALA A 75 -24.27 4.06 -1.43
CA ALA A 75 -23.88 5.23 -2.21
C ALA A 75 -22.36 5.39 -2.25
N LEU A 76 -21.86 6.07 -3.28
CA LEU A 76 -20.45 6.42 -3.48
C LEU A 76 -20.31 7.89 -3.88
N ASP A 77 -19.34 8.55 -3.25
CA ASP A 77 -18.83 9.83 -3.76
C ASP A 77 -17.79 9.58 -4.86
N VAL A 78 -17.98 10.19 -6.02
CA VAL A 78 -17.08 10.06 -7.17
C VAL A 78 -16.51 11.43 -7.53
N LEU A 79 -15.19 11.52 -7.54
CA LEU A 79 -14.47 12.61 -8.18
C LEU A 79 -14.23 12.18 -9.62
N HIS A 80 -15.05 12.71 -10.52
CA HIS A 80 -15.03 12.34 -11.93
C HIS A 80 -13.76 12.77 -12.64
N ILE A 81 -13.09 11.82 -13.27
CA ILE A 81 -11.96 12.01 -14.18
C ILE A 81 -12.30 11.25 -15.46
N PRO A 82 -12.42 11.93 -16.62
CA PRO A 82 -12.90 11.27 -17.83
C PRO A 82 -11.85 10.34 -18.44
N LEU A 83 -12.30 9.21 -18.99
CA LEU A 83 -11.50 8.35 -19.85
C LEU A 83 -11.12 9.08 -21.15
N ALA A 84 -9.97 8.74 -21.70
CA ALA A 84 -9.55 9.20 -23.04
C ALA A 84 -10.24 8.40 -24.15
N ALA A 85 -10.54 7.12 -23.92
CA ALA A 85 -11.24 6.23 -24.86
C ALA A 85 -12.20 5.30 -24.09
N PRO A 86 -13.29 4.81 -24.75
CA PRO A 86 -14.19 3.86 -24.12
C PRO A 86 -13.46 2.59 -23.64
N SER A 87 -13.70 2.16 -22.40
CA SER A 87 -13.07 0.98 -21.83
C SER A 87 -14.01 -0.22 -21.84
N ARG A 88 -13.45 -1.39 -22.15
CA ARG A 88 -14.11 -2.69 -22.05
C ARG A 88 -13.39 -3.58 -21.05
N ALA A 89 -14.16 -4.27 -20.21
CA ALA A 89 -13.59 -5.22 -19.24
C ALA A 89 -12.69 -6.25 -19.93
N GLY A 90 -11.49 -6.44 -19.38
CA GLY A 90 -10.51 -7.40 -19.87
C GLY A 90 -9.74 -6.98 -21.15
N GLN A 91 -10.03 -5.80 -21.73
CA GLN A 91 -9.40 -5.35 -22.97
C GLN A 91 -8.63 -4.04 -22.72
N LEU A 92 -7.32 -4.15 -22.65
CA LEU A 92 -6.42 -3.00 -22.46
C LEU A 92 -6.47 -2.06 -23.68
N ASP A 93 -6.38 -0.76 -23.41
CA ASP A 93 -6.25 0.28 -24.42
C ASP A 93 -5.24 1.32 -23.96
N ALA A 94 -4.12 1.46 -24.68
CA ALA A 94 -3.05 2.40 -24.39
C ALA A 94 -3.53 3.87 -24.37
N ALA A 95 -4.60 4.21 -25.08
CA ALA A 95 -5.20 5.55 -25.04
C ALA A 95 -5.60 5.96 -23.61
N ASN A 96 -5.91 5.01 -22.73
CA ASN A 96 -6.24 5.25 -21.33
C ASN A 96 -5.06 5.29 -20.37
N GLY A 97 -3.81 5.11 -20.84
CA GLY A 97 -2.62 5.24 -20.00
C GLY A 97 -2.53 6.59 -19.28
N PRO A 98 -2.70 7.74 -19.98
CA PRO A 98 -2.70 9.07 -19.34
C PRO A 98 -3.82 9.26 -18.30
N TYR A 99 -4.98 8.63 -18.50
CA TYR A 99 -6.07 8.64 -17.51
C TYR A 99 -5.61 8.07 -16.16
N VAL A 100 -4.94 6.92 -16.19
CA VAL A 100 -4.44 6.26 -14.95
C VAL A 100 -3.49 7.19 -14.19
N LEU A 101 -2.59 7.89 -14.90
CA LEU A 101 -1.67 8.85 -14.29
C LEU A 101 -2.41 10.06 -13.73
N THR A 102 -3.43 10.54 -14.42
CA THR A 102 -4.27 11.65 -13.93
C THR A 102 -4.98 11.29 -12.61
N LEU A 103 -5.41 10.04 -12.44
CA LEU A 103 -5.95 9.57 -11.16
C LEU A 103 -4.93 9.71 -10.03
N LEU A 104 -3.69 9.28 -10.29
CA LEU A 104 -2.60 9.32 -9.29
C LEU A 104 -2.21 10.77 -8.97
N ASP A 105 -2.02 11.62 -9.98
CA ASP A 105 -1.68 13.03 -9.80
C ASP A 105 -2.77 13.77 -9.02
N ARG A 106 -4.04 13.51 -9.32
CA ARG A 106 -5.16 14.14 -8.61
C ARG A 106 -5.27 13.69 -7.16
N ALA A 107 -5.08 12.39 -6.90
CA ALA A 107 -5.06 11.87 -5.54
C ALA A 107 -3.89 12.43 -4.74
N LEU A 108 -2.69 12.47 -5.35
CA LEU A 108 -1.49 13.04 -4.74
C LEU A 108 -1.69 14.53 -4.37
N ALA A 109 -2.16 15.34 -5.32
CA ALA A 109 -2.42 16.75 -5.08
C ALA A 109 -3.44 16.98 -3.93
N GLY A 110 -4.48 16.14 -3.87
CA GLY A 110 -5.46 16.18 -2.79
C GLY A 110 -4.87 15.80 -1.43
N CYS A 111 -3.97 14.81 -1.39
CA CYS A 111 -3.28 14.44 -0.16
C CYS A 111 -2.29 15.53 0.30
N GLN A 112 -1.59 16.17 -0.64
CA GLN A 112 -0.64 17.26 -0.33
C GLN A 112 -1.34 18.53 0.15
N SER A 113 -2.52 18.84 -0.39
CA SER A 113 -3.30 20.00 0.03
C SER A 113 -4.11 19.77 1.32
N GLY A 114 -4.19 18.52 1.81
CA GLY A 114 -5.03 18.15 2.95
C GLY A 114 -6.53 17.98 2.61
N GLU A 115 -6.91 17.99 1.33
CA GLU A 115 -8.26 17.63 0.89
C GLU A 115 -8.58 16.18 1.21
N PHE A 116 -7.60 15.29 1.00
CA PHE A 116 -7.65 13.89 1.40
C PHE A 116 -6.64 13.61 2.51
N ALA A 117 -7.03 12.84 3.50
CA ALA A 117 -6.15 12.44 4.58
C ALA A 117 -5.11 11.38 4.14
N ALA A 118 -5.47 10.57 3.15
CA ALA A 118 -4.63 9.53 2.57
C ALA A 118 -5.16 9.10 1.20
N MET A 119 -4.36 8.27 0.49
CA MET A 119 -4.81 7.60 -0.74
C MET A 119 -4.68 6.08 -0.62
N ALA A 120 -5.66 5.37 -1.22
CA ALA A 120 -5.63 3.93 -1.47
C ALA A 120 -5.67 3.69 -2.97
N THR A 121 -4.79 2.83 -3.51
CA THR A 121 -4.68 2.65 -4.95
C THR A 121 -5.13 1.26 -5.38
N ALA A 122 -6.08 1.17 -6.32
CA ALA A 122 -6.40 -0.04 -7.06
C ALA A 122 -5.29 -0.37 -8.09
N PRO A 123 -5.27 -1.59 -8.65
CA PRO A 123 -4.16 -2.02 -9.49
C PRO A 123 -4.12 -1.31 -10.84
N VAL A 124 -2.92 -1.16 -11.40
CA VAL A 124 -2.67 -0.60 -12.72
C VAL A 124 -1.90 -1.57 -13.60
N HIS A 125 -1.98 -1.41 -14.91
CA HIS A 125 -1.25 -2.22 -15.87
C HIS A 125 -0.04 -1.45 -16.42
N LYS A 126 1.17 -1.75 -15.90
CA LYS A 126 2.40 -1.04 -16.26
C LYS A 126 2.66 -1.05 -17.77
N GLY A 127 2.45 -2.20 -18.42
CA GLY A 127 2.69 -2.35 -19.86
C GLY A 127 1.87 -1.37 -20.70
N VAL A 128 0.57 -1.24 -20.44
CA VAL A 128 -0.30 -0.35 -21.22
C VAL A 128 0.02 1.14 -21.01
N ILE A 129 0.49 1.52 -19.81
CA ILE A 129 0.94 2.89 -19.55
C ILE A 129 2.22 3.18 -20.34
N ASN A 130 3.17 2.22 -20.37
CA ASN A 130 4.40 2.36 -21.17
C ASN A 130 4.10 2.39 -22.69
N GLU A 131 3.15 1.60 -23.17
CA GLU A 131 2.68 1.62 -24.57
C GLU A 131 2.07 2.98 -24.94
N ALA A 132 1.47 3.70 -23.98
CA ALA A 132 1.00 5.07 -24.17
C ALA A 132 2.15 6.10 -24.27
N GLY A 133 3.42 5.66 -24.24
CA GLY A 133 4.60 6.51 -24.35
C GLY A 133 5.05 7.17 -23.05
N VAL A 134 4.51 6.76 -21.89
CA VAL A 134 4.92 7.29 -20.59
C VAL A 134 5.75 6.25 -19.84
N PRO A 135 7.03 6.52 -19.51
CA PRO A 135 7.83 5.62 -18.69
C PRO A 135 7.18 5.43 -17.30
N PHE A 136 6.82 4.20 -16.99
CA PHE A 136 6.14 3.87 -15.74
C PHE A 136 6.63 2.52 -15.20
N THR A 137 7.28 2.54 -14.06
CA THR A 137 7.81 1.34 -13.39
C THR A 137 6.88 0.84 -12.30
N GLY A 138 6.07 1.73 -11.72
CA GLY A 138 5.07 1.39 -10.70
C GLY A 138 4.57 2.62 -9.95
N HIS A 139 3.54 2.43 -9.16
CA HIS A 139 2.97 3.48 -8.30
C HIS A 139 4.02 4.08 -7.36
N THR A 140 4.85 3.23 -6.76
CA THR A 140 5.81 3.61 -5.73
C THR A 140 6.86 4.55 -6.30
N GLU A 141 7.47 4.18 -7.41
CA GLU A 141 8.50 4.96 -8.10
C GLU A 141 7.91 6.26 -8.65
N TYR A 142 6.72 6.18 -9.25
CA TYR A 142 6.01 7.36 -9.77
C TYR A 142 5.72 8.39 -8.67
N LEU A 143 5.18 7.95 -7.53
CA LEU A 143 4.86 8.84 -6.42
C LEU A 143 6.13 9.38 -5.74
N ALA A 144 7.20 8.57 -5.65
CA ALA A 144 8.48 9.00 -5.14
C ALA A 144 9.09 10.13 -6.00
N GLU A 145 9.07 9.97 -7.33
CA GLU A 145 9.50 11.00 -8.28
C GLU A 145 8.68 12.29 -8.12
N LYS A 146 7.36 12.18 -8.15
CA LYS A 146 6.43 13.35 -8.03
C LYS A 146 6.55 14.09 -6.70
N THR A 147 7.02 13.43 -5.66
CA THR A 147 7.22 14.03 -4.33
C THR A 147 8.66 14.36 -4.01
N ASN A 148 9.60 14.18 -4.95
CA ASN A 148 11.04 14.31 -4.74
C ASN A 148 11.53 13.49 -3.54
N THR A 149 10.98 12.29 -3.33
CA THR A 149 11.35 11.38 -2.26
C THR A 149 12.49 10.48 -2.72
N PRO A 150 13.71 10.60 -2.17
CA PRO A 150 14.87 9.89 -2.70
C PRO A 150 14.84 8.38 -2.44
N LEU A 151 14.20 7.96 -1.36
CA LEU A 151 14.05 6.55 -0.99
C LEU A 151 12.69 6.30 -0.36
N VAL A 152 12.05 5.25 -0.79
CA VAL A 152 10.81 4.73 -0.21
C VAL A 152 11.02 3.29 0.27
N VAL A 153 10.27 2.89 1.27
CA VAL A 153 10.34 1.53 1.83
C VAL A 153 9.01 0.84 1.62
N MET A 154 9.05 -0.32 0.98
CA MET A 154 7.89 -1.18 0.85
C MET A 154 7.65 -1.90 2.17
N MET A 155 6.44 -1.79 2.68
CA MET A 155 5.99 -2.56 3.83
C MET A 155 4.67 -3.24 3.50
N LEU A 156 4.55 -4.53 3.75
CA LEU A 156 3.26 -5.18 3.78
C LEU A 156 2.73 -5.21 5.21
N ALA A 157 1.43 -5.01 5.34
CA ALA A 157 0.73 -5.06 6.61
C ALA A 157 -0.55 -5.87 6.49
N GLY A 158 -0.96 -6.54 7.56
CA GLY A 158 -2.22 -7.24 7.61
C GLY A 158 -2.53 -7.70 9.03
N ASP A 159 -3.82 -7.84 9.33
CA ASP A 159 -4.25 -8.34 10.61
C ASP A 159 -4.14 -9.87 10.66
N THR A 160 -3.65 -10.38 11.76
CA THR A 160 -3.60 -11.80 12.10
C THR A 160 -4.43 -12.08 13.34
N GLU A 161 -4.68 -13.34 13.65
CA GLU A 161 -5.36 -13.73 14.91
C GLU A 161 -4.67 -13.21 16.19
N ARG A 162 -3.40 -12.80 16.08
CA ARG A 162 -2.55 -12.32 17.18
C ARG A 162 -2.28 -10.83 17.16
N GLY A 163 -2.95 -10.11 16.29
CA GLY A 163 -2.76 -8.67 16.08
C GLY A 163 -2.09 -8.34 14.74
N PRO A 164 -1.81 -7.06 14.50
CA PRO A 164 -1.26 -6.60 13.23
C PRO A 164 0.19 -7.09 13.02
N LEU A 165 0.46 -7.64 11.84
CA LEU A 165 1.80 -7.99 11.38
C LEU A 165 2.22 -6.98 10.31
N ARG A 166 3.39 -6.33 10.51
CA ARG A 166 4.00 -5.39 9.57
C ARG A 166 5.37 -5.88 9.20
N VAL A 167 5.62 -6.05 7.91
CA VAL A 167 6.90 -6.52 7.38
C VAL A 167 7.40 -5.54 6.33
N ALA A 168 8.43 -4.79 6.68
CA ALA A 168 9.15 -3.91 5.78
C ALA A 168 10.31 -4.65 5.11
N LEU A 169 10.73 -4.17 3.95
CA LEU A 169 11.76 -4.79 3.13
C LEU A 169 12.94 -3.85 2.91
N THR A 170 14.16 -4.36 3.09
CA THR A 170 15.39 -3.65 2.73
C THR A 170 15.59 -3.67 1.22
N THR A 171 15.37 -4.81 0.57
CA THR A 171 15.37 -4.96 -0.89
C THR A 171 14.06 -5.57 -1.36
N THR A 172 13.60 -5.20 -2.57
CA THR A 172 12.32 -5.63 -3.13
C THR A 172 12.52 -6.61 -4.29
N HIS A 173 12.37 -6.15 -5.54
CA HIS A 173 12.30 -6.98 -6.74
C HIS A 173 13.69 -7.14 -7.39
N LEU A 174 14.63 -7.72 -6.66
CA LEU A 174 15.97 -8.06 -7.16
C LEU A 174 16.10 -9.57 -7.38
N PRO A 175 16.90 -10.01 -8.38
CA PRO A 175 17.35 -11.40 -8.44
C PRO A 175 18.07 -11.76 -7.13
N LEU A 176 17.81 -12.95 -6.60
CA LEU A 176 18.34 -13.36 -5.29
C LEU A 176 19.87 -13.24 -5.19
N LYS A 177 20.59 -13.52 -6.29
CA LYS A 177 22.06 -13.39 -6.36
C LYS A 177 22.58 -11.96 -6.16
N ASP A 178 21.74 -10.95 -6.42
CA ASP A 178 22.11 -9.53 -6.35
C ASP A 178 21.73 -8.91 -4.98
N VAL A 179 20.96 -9.63 -4.17
CA VAL A 179 20.47 -9.17 -2.86
C VAL A 179 21.63 -8.87 -1.90
N PRO A 180 22.64 -9.73 -1.69
CA PRO A 180 23.71 -9.45 -0.75
C PRO A 180 24.44 -8.14 -1.05
N ALA A 181 24.77 -7.90 -2.32
CA ALA A 181 25.45 -6.68 -2.75
C ALA A 181 24.61 -5.41 -2.62
N ALA A 182 23.28 -5.54 -2.63
CA ALA A 182 22.35 -4.42 -2.44
C ALA A 182 22.15 -4.02 -0.98
N ILE A 183 22.48 -4.90 -0.03
CA ILE A 183 22.38 -4.62 1.41
C ILE A 183 23.66 -3.92 1.87
N THR A 184 23.70 -2.61 1.65
CA THR A 184 24.81 -1.76 2.12
C THR A 184 24.46 -1.08 3.43
N THR A 185 25.48 -0.60 4.14
CA THR A 185 25.31 0.20 5.36
C THR A 185 24.35 1.37 5.15
N ASP A 186 24.52 2.11 4.07
CA ASP A 186 23.71 3.30 3.77
C ASP A 186 22.25 2.94 3.48
N VAL A 187 22.01 1.91 2.66
CA VAL A 187 20.65 1.45 2.32
C VAL A 187 19.92 0.95 3.57
N LEU A 188 20.57 0.12 4.37
CA LEU A 188 19.97 -0.44 5.58
C LEU A 188 19.68 0.66 6.63
N GLU A 189 20.62 1.58 6.83
CA GLU A 189 20.43 2.71 7.74
C GLU A 189 19.26 3.60 7.31
N GLN A 190 19.22 4.01 6.04
CA GLN A 190 18.13 4.84 5.53
C GLN A 190 16.76 4.12 5.62
N THR A 191 16.72 2.83 5.29
CA THR A 191 15.51 2.01 5.41
C THR A 191 14.99 1.98 6.85
N LEU A 192 15.86 1.74 7.83
CA LEU A 192 15.50 1.72 9.24
C LEU A 192 15.03 3.10 9.73
N ARG A 193 15.67 4.18 9.30
CA ARG A 193 15.26 5.54 9.64
C ARG A 193 13.87 5.86 9.11
N ILE A 194 13.60 5.51 7.85
CA ILE A 194 12.27 5.71 7.22
C ILE A 194 11.21 4.88 7.95
N LEU A 195 11.48 3.59 8.17
CA LEU A 195 10.55 2.71 8.88
C LEU A 195 10.24 3.24 10.30
N TYR A 196 11.27 3.61 11.05
CA TYR A 196 11.10 4.13 12.41
C TYR A 196 10.33 5.45 12.43
N ALA A 197 10.64 6.38 11.52
CA ALA A 197 9.96 7.67 11.42
C ALA A 197 8.47 7.50 11.07
N ASP A 198 8.14 6.63 10.12
CA ASP A 198 6.76 6.42 9.70
C ASP A 198 5.94 5.61 10.73
N LEU A 199 6.55 4.67 11.44
CA LEU A 199 5.90 4.01 12.57
C LEU A 199 5.55 5.01 13.69
N ARG A 200 6.38 6.03 13.91
CA ARG A 200 6.06 7.11 14.84
C ARG A 200 5.03 8.07 14.29
N GLY A 201 5.29 8.61 13.10
CA GLY A 201 4.52 9.73 12.56
C GLY A 201 3.19 9.34 11.95
N LYS A 202 3.12 8.16 11.29
CA LYS A 202 1.91 7.70 10.61
C LYS A 202 1.15 6.63 11.39
N TYR A 203 1.85 5.80 12.18
CA TYR A 203 1.22 4.78 13.02
C TYR A 203 1.01 5.22 14.46
N GLY A 204 1.55 6.36 14.88
CA GLY A 204 1.38 6.89 16.22
C GLY A 204 2.06 6.04 17.32
N ILE A 205 3.06 5.22 16.96
CA ILE A 205 3.80 4.39 17.90
C ILE A 205 4.94 5.23 18.50
N ALA A 206 4.79 5.70 19.72
CA ALA A 206 5.73 6.64 20.32
C ALA A 206 7.18 6.14 20.33
N ARG A 207 7.39 4.85 20.59
CA ARG A 207 8.70 4.19 20.61
C ARG A 207 8.64 2.85 19.85
N PRO A 208 8.72 2.87 18.50
CA PRO A 208 8.63 1.66 17.69
C PRO A 208 9.73 0.66 18.03
N ARG A 209 9.35 -0.60 18.19
CA ARG A 209 10.26 -1.72 18.36
C ARG A 209 10.36 -2.46 17.04
N ILE A 210 11.51 -2.47 16.41
CA ILE A 210 11.73 -3.10 15.10
C ILE A 210 12.58 -4.35 15.28
N LEU A 211 12.04 -5.48 14.81
CA LEU A 211 12.75 -6.75 14.74
C LEU A 211 13.45 -6.84 13.39
N VAL A 212 14.77 -6.99 13.37
CA VAL A 212 15.56 -7.01 12.14
C VAL A 212 16.03 -8.43 11.84
N ALA A 213 15.74 -8.93 10.66
CA ALA A 213 16.23 -10.21 10.19
C ALA A 213 17.73 -10.15 9.85
N GLY A 214 18.43 -11.26 9.98
CA GLY A 214 19.67 -11.51 9.25
C GLY A 214 19.39 -11.77 7.77
N LEU A 215 20.43 -11.73 6.94
CA LEU A 215 20.35 -12.09 5.53
C LEU A 215 20.52 -13.62 5.38
N ASN A 216 21.53 -14.15 6.03
CA ASN A 216 21.96 -15.53 5.88
C ASN A 216 21.22 -16.50 6.83
N PRO A 217 21.17 -17.80 6.50
CA PRO A 217 20.68 -18.81 7.43
C PRO A 217 21.37 -18.68 8.80
N HIS A 218 20.62 -18.90 9.88
CA HIS A 218 21.08 -18.76 11.26
C HIS A 218 21.75 -17.40 11.56
N ALA A 219 21.35 -16.34 10.82
CA ALA A 219 21.95 -15.00 10.91
C ALA A 219 23.48 -15.03 10.76
N GLY A 220 23.98 -15.80 9.77
CA GLY A 220 25.39 -15.90 9.42
C GLY A 220 26.23 -16.83 10.30
N GLU A 221 25.69 -17.39 11.40
CA GLU A 221 26.36 -18.33 12.30
C GLU A 221 27.81 -17.91 12.64
N SER A 222 27.95 -16.69 13.18
CA SER A 222 29.25 -16.08 13.51
C SER A 222 30.21 -15.92 12.32
N GLY A 223 29.68 -15.77 11.12
CA GLY A 223 30.41 -15.55 9.87
C GLY A 223 30.69 -16.84 9.06
N TYR A 224 30.31 -18.01 9.57
CA TYR A 224 30.51 -19.28 8.83
C TYR A 224 29.60 -19.40 7.59
N LEU A 225 28.42 -18.75 7.62
CA LEU A 225 27.43 -18.80 6.54
C LEU A 225 27.28 -17.47 5.78
N GLY A 226 28.15 -16.51 6.07
CA GLY A 226 28.15 -15.17 5.46
C GLY A 226 28.59 -14.10 6.45
N MET A 227 29.11 -13.00 5.94
CA MET A 227 29.67 -11.92 6.75
C MET A 227 28.77 -10.70 6.84
N GLU A 228 27.66 -10.66 6.11
CA GLU A 228 26.80 -9.47 5.99
C GLU A 228 26.21 -9.05 7.34
N GLU A 229 25.93 -10.00 8.23
CA GLU A 229 25.49 -9.69 9.60
C GLU A 229 26.56 -8.98 10.41
N ILE A 230 27.82 -9.40 10.28
CA ILE A 230 28.96 -8.85 11.05
C ILE A 230 29.43 -7.54 10.43
N GLU A 231 29.54 -7.47 9.12
CA GLU A 231 30.13 -6.34 8.41
C GLU A 231 29.15 -5.18 8.16
N VAL A 232 27.86 -5.50 8.04
CA VAL A 232 26.83 -4.51 7.66
C VAL A 232 25.71 -4.41 8.69
N ILE A 233 25.00 -5.51 8.99
CA ILE A 233 23.74 -5.43 9.71
C ILE A 233 23.97 -5.05 11.17
N ALA A 234 24.81 -5.79 11.91
CA ALA A 234 25.05 -5.51 13.31
C ALA A 234 25.65 -4.12 13.56
N PRO A 235 26.65 -3.62 12.80
CA PRO A 235 27.16 -2.26 12.96
C PRO A 235 26.11 -1.17 12.77
N VAL A 236 25.20 -1.31 11.77
CA VAL A 236 24.10 -0.36 11.57
C VAL A 236 23.14 -0.39 12.74
N LEU A 237 22.78 -1.59 13.24
CA LEU A 237 21.88 -1.70 14.39
C LEU A 237 22.51 -1.08 15.65
N GLU A 238 23.79 -1.30 15.92
CA GLU A 238 24.49 -0.73 17.06
C GLU A 238 24.52 0.80 17.00
N LYS A 239 24.84 1.36 15.84
CA LYS A 239 24.81 2.81 15.62
C LYS A 239 23.43 3.39 15.93
N LEU A 240 22.37 2.84 15.35
CA LEU A 240 21.01 3.36 15.51
C LEU A 240 20.44 3.13 16.92
N ARG A 241 20.84 2.05 17.61
CA ARG A 241 20.54 1.84 19.04
C ARG A 241 21.20 2.92 19.90
N GLY A 242 22.45 3.28 19.60
CA GLY A 242 23.16 4.39 20.24
C GLY A 242 22.44 5.73 20.06
N GLU A 243 21.67 5.91 18.99
CA GLU A 243 20.83 7.07 18.73
C GLU A 243 19.42 6.97 19.38
N GLY A 244 19.12 5.87 20.08
CA GLY A 244 17.88 5.69 20.85
C GLY A 244 16.76 4.94 20.12
N MET A 245 17.03 4.33 18.94
CA MET A 245 16.05 3.48 18.28
C MET A 245 15.94 2.11 18.98
N ALA A 246 14.72 1.63 19.19
CA ALA A 246 14.48 0.31 19.77
C ALA A 246 14.53 -0.78 18.67
N LEU A 247 15.74 -1.21 18.35
CA LEU A 247 16.02 -2.24 17.35
C LEU A 247 16.48 -3.52 18.03
N SER A 248 16.07 -4.69 17.56
CA SER A 248 16.56 -5.99 18.00
C SER A 248 16.89 -6.88 16.82
N GLY A 249 17.85 -7.78 16.98
CA GLY A 249 18.42 -8.62 15.92
C GLY A 249 19.92 -8.37 15.71
N PRO A 250 20.54 -8.89 14.63
CA PRO A 250 19.85 -9.66 13.58
C PRO A 250 19.34 -11.02 14.07
N TYR A 251 18.12 -11.37 13.71
CA TYR A 251 17.51 -12.64 14.04
C TYR A 251 17.59 -13.62 12.85
N PRO A 252 17.77 -14.93 13.10
CA PRO A 252 17.49 -15.92 12.08
C PRO A 252 16.03 -15.82 11.62
N ALA A 253 15.80 -15.77 10.30
CA ALA A 253 14.46 -15.52 9.75
C ALA A 253 13.47 -16.66 10.05
N ASP A 254 13.95 -17.91 10.14
CA ASP A 254 13.15 -19.08 10.47
C ASP A 254 12.56 -19.04 11.89
N THR A 255 13.24 -18.41 12.83
CA THR A 255 12.79 -18.28 14.22
C THR A 255 12.10 -16.96 14.50
N MET A 256 12.45 -15.89 13.77
CA MET A 256 11.93 -14.53 13.99
C MET A 256 10.41 -14.44 13.86
N PHE A 257 9.81 -15.17 12.93
CA PHE A 257 8.35 -15.17 12.71
C PHE A 257 7.57 -16.06 13.70
N THR A 258 8.25 -16.57 14.73
CA THR A 258 7.54 -17.27 15.80
C THR A 258 6.81 -16.30 16.72
N PRO A 259 5.64 -16.69 17.28
CA PRO A 259 4.82 -15.80 18.10
C PRO A 259 5.52 -15.14 19.28
N PRO A 260 6.42 -15.83 20.05
CA PRO A 260 7.11 -15.20 21.17
C PRO A 260 8.08 -14.08 20.76
N ILE A 261 8.68 -14.17 19.56
CA ILE A 261 9.58 -13.13 19.04
C ILE A 261 8.76 -11.99 18.44
N LEU A 262 7.76 -12.29 17.61
CA LEU A 262 6.89 -11.27 17.01
C LEU A 262 6.21 -10.38 18.07
N ALA A 263 5.83 -10.93 19.21
CA ALA A 263 5.23 -10.16 20.30
C ALA A 263 6.15 -9.08 20.89
N GLN A 264 7.46 -9.15 20.64
CA GLN A 264 8.44 -8.18 21.11
C GLN A 264 8.59 -6.96 20.18
N GLY A 265 8.03 -7.02 18.97
CA GLY A 265 8.16 -5.97 17.95
C GLY A 265 6.83 -5.38 17.51
N ASP A 266 6.90 -4.18 16.95
CA ASP A 266 5.77 -3.51 16.32
C ASP A 266 5.84 -3.63 14.79
N ALA A 267 7.05 -3.91 14.26
CA ALA A 267 7.31 -4.23 12.86
C ALA A 267 8.54 -5.13 12.72
N VAL A 268 8.61 -5.83 11.61
CA VAL A 268 9.75 -6.63 11.15
C VAL A 268 10.41 -5.91 9.99
N LEU A 269 11.75 -5.88 9.94
CA LEU A 269 12.52 -5.56 8.74
C LEU A 269 13.15 -6.84 8.20
N ALA A 270 12.73 -7.25 7.02
CA ALA A 270 13.34 -8.35 6.27
C ALA A 270 14.36 -7.82 5.26
N MET A 271 15.37 -8.62 4.94
CA MET A 271 16.43 -8.24 4.02
C MET A 271 15.98 -8.34 2.56
N PHE A 272 15.11 -9.27 2.22
CA PHE A 272 14.60 -9.45 0.86
C PHE A 272 13.14 -9.92 0.86
N HIS A 273 12.53 -9.80 -0.33
CA HIS A 273 11.11 -10.00 -0.56
C HIS A 273 10.57 -11.31 0.02
N ASP A 274 11.06 -12.46 -0.42
CA ASP A 274 10.50 -13.75 -0.05
C ASP A 274 10.81 -14.15 1.41
N GLN A 275 11.86 -13.57 2.02
CA GLN A 275 12.16 -13.78 3.44
C GLN A 275 11.01 -13.28 4.34
N GLY A 276 10.47 -12.12 4.02
CA GLY A 276 9.43 -11.49 4.84
C GLY A 276 8.02 -11.83 4.38
N LEU A 277 7.77 -11.76 3.07
CA LEU A 277 6.40 -11.81 2.56
C LEU A 277 5.80 -13.20 2.53
N THR A 278 6.60 -14.25 2.46
CA THR A 278 6.10 -15.64 2.60
C THR A 278 5.40 -15.83 3.94
N ALA A 279 6.04 -15.40 5.03
CA ALA A 279 5.48 -15.51 6.36
C ALA A 279 4.23 -14.62 6.54
N LEU A 280 4.27 -13.38 6.06
CA LEU A 280 3.14 -12.46 6.15
C LEU A 280 1.92 -12.97 5.37
N LYS A 281 2.10 -13.36 4.11
CA LYS A 281 1.00 -13.84 3.27
C LYS A 281 0.36 -15.11 3.83
N TYR A 282 1.16 -16.00 4.41
CA TYR A 282 0.63 -17.16 5.12
C TYR A 282 -0.20 -16.75 6.35
N ALA A 283 0.34 -15.84 7.17
CA ALA A 283 -0.31 -15.42 8.42
C ALA A 283 -1.59 -14.58 8.20
N THR A 284 -1.68 -13.85 7.09
CA THR A 284 -2.82 -12.97 6.75
C THR A 284 -3.82 -13.62 5.79
N PHE A 285 -3.62 -14.89 5.42
CA PHE A 285 -4.47 -15.59 4.44
C PHE A 285 -4.64 -14.82 3.13
N GLY A 286 -3.59 -14.13 2.67
CA GLY A 286 -3.60 -13.35 1.44
C GLY A 286 -4.31 -11.98 1.54
N LYS A 287 -4.75 -11.56 2.72
CA LYS A 287 -5.38 -10.25 2.95
C LYS A 287 -4.38 -9.13 3.24
N GLY A 288 -3.10 -9.38 3.04
CA GLY A 288 -2.07 -8.35 3.19
C GLY A 288 -2.27 -7.18 2.22
N ILE A 289 -1.89 -6.00 2.66
CA ILE A 289 -1.88 -4.78 1.87
C ILE A 289 -0.47 -4.22 1.77
N ASN A 290 -0.21 -3.45 0.72
CA ASN A 290 1.05 -2.74 0.57
C ASN A 290 0.92 -1.31 1.12
N VAL A 291 1.89 -0.90 1.93
CA VAL A 291 2.04 0.46 2.46
C VAL A 291 3.38 1.02 1.97
N THR A 292 3.36 2.19 1.35
CA THR A 292 4.59 2.87 0.91
C THR A 292 5.04 3.84 2.00
N LEU A 293 6.15 3.53 2.65
CA LEU A 293 6.76 4.40 3.67
C LEU A 293 7.77 5.38 3.04
N GLY A 294 8.02 6.49 3.73
CA GLY A 294 8.94 7.55 3.28
C GLY A 294 8.26 8.66 2.45
N LEU A 295 7.13 8.41 1.82
CA LEU A 295 6.38 9.46 1.14
C LEU A 295 5.85 10.52 2.11
N PRO A 296 5.73 11.81 1.71
CA PRO A 296 5.17 12.86 2.57
C PRO A 296 3.65 12.69 2.83
N ILE A 297 3.03 11.76 2.13
CA ILE A 297 1.62 11.39 2.24
C ILE A 297 1.46 9.97 2.79
N ILE A 298 0.24 9.60 3.18
CA ILE A 298 -0.12 8.21 3.48
C ILE A 298 -0.61 7.57 2.19
N ARG A 299 0.04 6.47 1.79
CA ARG A 299 -0.36 5.66 0.63
C ARG A 299 -0.43 4.19 0.99
N THR A 300 -1.59 3.60 0.75
CA THR A 300 -1.84 2.16 0.81
C THR A 300 -2.23 1.62 -0.56
N SER A 301 -2.10 0.34 -0.77
CA SER A 301 -2.57 -0.30 -2.01
C SER A 301 -2.93 -1.76 -1.80
N VAL A 302 -3.74 -2.28 -2.71
CA VAL A 302 -3.96 -3.73 -2.83
C VAL A 302 -2.65 -4.45 -3.19
N ASP A 303 -2.57 -5.73 -2.82
CA ASP A 303 -1.41 -6.60 -3.10
C ASP A 303 -1.72 -7.62 -4.22
N HIS A 304 -2.40 -7.18 -5.27
CA HIS A 304 -2.71 -7.98 -6.46
C HIS A 304 -2.72 -7.12 -7.72
N GLY A 305 -2.68 -7.78 -8.90
CA GLY A 305 -2.71 -7.14 -10.22
C GLY A 305 -4.11 -6.81 -10.72
N THR A 306 -4.18 -6.40 -11.99
CA THR A 306 -5.41 -5.98 -12.68
C THR A 306 -6.39 -7.11 -12.96
N ALA A 307 -5.95 -8.37 -12.93
CA ALA A 307 -6.75 -9.59 -13.11
C ALA A 307 -7.78 -9.46 -14.26
N LEU A 308 -7.27 -9.19 -15.46
CA LEU A 308 -8.09 -8.87 -16.63
C LEU A 308 -9.14 -9.96 -16.95
N GLU A 309 -8.81 -11.20 -16.65
CA GLU A 309 -9.70 -12.36 -16.84
C GLU A 309 -10.92 -12.36 -15.88
N LEU A 310 -10.81 -11.65 -14.77
CA LEU A 310 -11.90 -11.49 -13.80
C LEU A 310 -12.71 -10.21 -14.02
N ALA A 311 -12.18 -9.26 -14.80
CA ALA A 311 -12.84 -7.99 -15.03
C ALA A 311 -14.21 -8.20 -15.74
N GLY A 312 -15.26 -7.54 -15.23
CA GLY A 312 -16.63 -7.66 -15.74
C GLY A 312 -17.39 -8.87 -15.20
N THR A 313 -16.76 -9.74 -14.42
CA THR A 313 -17.41 -10.98 -13.93
C THR A 313 -18.05 -10.84 -12.54
N GLY A 314 -17.70 -9.81 -11.79
CA GLY A 314 -18.13 -9.62 -10.39
C GLY A 314 -17.52 -10.60 -9.39
N LYS A 315 -16.54 -11.42 -9.80
CA LYS A 315 -15.91 -12.47 -8.97
C LYS A 315 -14.66 -12.00 -8.25
N ALA A 316 -14.16 -10.79 -8.55
CA ALA A 316 -13.00 -10.24 -7.86
C ALA A 316 -13.31 -10.00 -6.37
N ASP A 317 -12.41 -10.45 -5.49
CA ASP A 317 -12.54 -10.25 -4.04
C ASP A 317 -12.11 -8.82 -3.68
N PRO A 318 -12.97 -8.00 -3.05
CA PRO A 318 -12.66 -6.63 -2.65
C PRO A 318 -11.88 -6.55 -1.32
N GLY A 319 -11.62 -7.64 -0.64
CA GLY A 319 -11.06 -7.67 0.71
C GLY A 319 -9.78 -6.86 0.85
N SER A 320 -8.83 -7.00 -0.10
CA SER A 320 -7.58 -6.24 -0.07
C SER A 320 -7.81 -4.72 -0.21
N LEU A 321 -8.79 -4.28 -1.02
CA LEU A 321 -9.10 -2.86 -1.13
C LEU A 321 -9.77 -2.32 0.15
N PHE A 322 -10.66 -3.09 0.76
CA PHE A 322 -11.25 -2.72 2.05
C PHE A 322 -10.20 -2.55 3.12
N GLU A 323 -9.27 -3.48 3.23
CA GLU A 323 -8.16 -3.40 4.17
C GLU A 323 -7.23 -2.21 3.86
N ALA A 324 -6.94 -1.93 2.58
CA ALA A 324 -6.14 -0.77 2.18
C ALA A 324 -6.80 0.55 2.61
N VAL A 325 -8.12 0.69 2.42
CA VAL A 325 -8.89 1.87 2.84
C VAL A 325 -8.94 1.97 4.37
N ALA A 326 -9.16 0.86 5.07
CA ALA A 326 -9.21 0.82 6.53
C ALA A 326 -7.87 1.21 7.15
N GLU A 327 -6.75 0.68 6.64
CA GLU A 327 -5.41 1.02 7.12
C GLU A 327 -5.06 2.48 6.84
N ALA A 328 -5.39 3.00 5.65
CA ALA A 328 -5.22 4.42 5.34
C ALA A 328 -5.94 5.31 6.36
N ALA A 329 -7.17 4.95 6.76
CA ALA A 329 -7.93 5.67 7.76
C ALA A 329 -7.30 5.56 9.16
N ARG A 330 -6.87 4.35 9.57
CA ARG A 330 -6.17 4.15 10.85
C ARG A 330 -4.91 5.02 10.97
N MET A 331 -4.11 5.07 9.90
CA MET A 331 -2.91 5.91 9.85
C MET A 331 -3.25 7.40 9.89
N ALA A 332 -4.25 7.83 9.12
CA ALA A 332 -4.68 9.22 9.05
C ALA A 332 -5.20 9.73 10.41
N SER A 333 -5.97 8.91 11.13
CA SER A 333 -6.51 9.26 12.45
C SER A 333 -5.42 9.43 13.52
N ARG A 334 -4.31 8.67 13.41
CA ARG A 334 -3.18 8.73 14.35
C ARG A 334 -2.21 9.87 14.05
N LYS A 335 -2.15 10.33 12.81
CA LYS A 335 -1.32 11.48 12.41
C LYS A 335 -1.84 12.81 12.97
N GLN A 336 -3.12 12.89 13.33
CA GLN A 336 -3.77 14.10 13.85
C GLN A 336 -3.68 14.25 15.38
N SER A 337 -3.19 13.24 16.09
CA SER A 337 -2.97 13.24 17.53
C SER A 337 -1.49 13.53 17.87
#